data_e947598de6e44a83d3ab24d0449c00b4
#
_entry.id   e947598de6e44a83d3ab24d0449c00b4
#
_cell.length_a   1.000
_cell.length_b   1.000
_cell.length_c   1.000
_cell.angle_alpha   90.00
_cell.angle_beta   90.00
_cell.angle_gamma   90.00
#
_symmetry.space_group_name_H-M   'P 1'
#
loop_
_entity.id
_entity.type
_entity.pdbx_description
1 polymer ?
#
loop_
_entity_poly.entity_id
_entity_poly.type
_entity_poly.pdbx_seq_one_letter_code
_entity_poly.pdbx_strand_id
1 'polypeptide(L)'
;MKNEIRKTLITAAAICSLLANAAPACTGIQLIAEDGTVVYARTMEFGNDIQSDVMMIPRGYARVGTTPDGKEGLKWKAKYASVGANGVGLPVLFDGLNEKGLAAGMFYFPTSAGYMPYTAANAGKTIAQWEVGSWILENFASVEEVKANIGNIVVPAVVFCGWGFAPEAHYIVHDASGKSIVIEYVGGKLNVHDNPLGVLTNSPTFDWHMTNLRNYLNFSMTNAPPVQLGSVKLLPTGQGSGMLGLPGDFTPPSRFVRAVAFSQSVFKPKTGDDAVLEAFHVLNQFDIPKGAAREHEKDEHGNVLADYTIWTSANDLKAKRFYFRTYENSQIRMVDLMKMNLDAKDITKISMKGAESIRSLTP
;
A
#
# COMPACT_ATOMS: atom_id res chain seq x y z
N MET A 1 -33.83 -21.81 -26.08
CA MET A 1 -32.67 -20.91 -26.10
C MET A 1 -32.85 -19.63 -25.29
N LYS A 2 -33.96 -18.90 -25.34
CA LYS A 2 -34.15 -17.66 -24.55
C LYS A 2 -34.25 -17.86 -23.02
N ASN A 3 -34.69 -19.01 -22.54
CA ASN A 3 -34.84 -19.29 -21.10
C ASN A 3 -33.53 -19.74 -20.41
N GLU A 4 -32.61 -20.31 -21.13
CA GLU A 4 -31.29 -20.72 -20.60
C GLU A 4 -30.37 -19.52 -20.39
N ILE A 5 -30.41 -18.56 -21.31
CA ILE A 5 -29.61 -17.31 -21.21
C ILE A 5 -30.06 -16.47 -20.00
N ARG A 6 -31.38 -16.50 -19.69
CA ARG A 6 -31.91 -15.76 -18.51
C ARG A 6 -31.51 -16.40 -17.18
N LYS A 7 -31.38 -17.71 -17.11
CA LYS A 7 -30.91 -18.42 -15.90
C LYS A 7 -29.42 -18.20 -15.66
N THR A 8 -28.61 -18.18 -16.71
CA THR A 8 -27.15 -17.93 -16.59
C THR A 8 -26.87 -16.50 -16.17
N LEU A 9 -27.66 -15.51 -16.62
CA LEU A 9 -27.51 -14.11 -16.22
C LEU A 9 -27.93 -13.84 -14.75
N ILE A 10 -28.93 -14.58 -14.24
CA ILE A 10 -29.37 -14.44 -12.84
C ILE A 10 -28.37 -15.10 -11.88
N THR A 11 -27.70 -16.18 -12.27
CA THR A 11 -26.69 -16.85 -11.46
C THR A 11 -25.38 -16.00 -11.40
N ALA A 12 -25.00 -15.32 -12.49
CA ALA A 12 -23.86 -14.42 -12.50
C ALA A 12 -24.08 -13.16 -11.62
N ALA A 13 -25.31 -12.64 -11.55
CA ALA A 13 -25.63 -11.48 -10.72
C ALA A 13 -25.66 -11.79 -9.22
N ALA A 14 -25.93 -13.05 -8.82
CA ALA A 14 -25.94 -13.46 -7.40
C ALA A 14 -24.54 -13.72 -6.82
N ILE A 15 -23.52 -13.99 -7.65
CA ILE A 15 -22.13 -14.22 -7.21
C ILE A 15 -21.39 -12.90 -6.96
N CYS A 16 -21.82 -11.79 -7.58
CA CYS A 16 -21.19 -10.48 -7.45
C CYS A 16 -21.39 -9.77 -6.10
N SER A 17 -22.28 -10.23 -5.22
CA SER A 17 -22.64 -9.49 -4.00
C SER A 17 -21.90 -9.94 -2.74
N LEU A 18 -21.08 -10.98 -2.78
CA LEU A 18 -20.46 -11.59 -1.60
C LEU A 18 -19.02 -11.14 -1.31
N LEU A 19 -18.37 -10.37 -2.20
CA LEU A 19 -17.01 -9.89 -1.99
C LEU A 19 -16.93 -8.41 -1.57
N ALA A 20 -18.07 -7.75 -1.37
CA ALA A 20 -18.12 -6.29 -1.20
C ALA A 20 -17.73 -5.79 0.21
N ASN A 21 -17.49 -6.66 1.18
CA ASN A 21 -17.29 -6.25 2.58
C ASN A 21 -15.92 -6.59 3.19
N ALA A 22 -15.00 -7.22 2.46
CA ALA A 22 -13.65 -7.34 2.97
C ALA A 22 -13.06 -5.92 3.11
N ALA A 23 -12.70 -5.52 4.31
CA ALA A 23 -12.05 -4.24 4.61
C ALA A 23 -10.53 -4.44 4.71
N PRO A 24 -9.81 -4.62 3.58
CA PRO A 24 -8.38 -4.89 3.62
C PRO A 24 -7.65 -3.80 4.36
N ALA A 25 -6.71 -4.21 5.19
CA ALA A 25 -5.87 -3.32 5.97
C ALA A 25 -4.53 -3.13 5.25
N CYS A 26 -3.99 -1.93 5.25
CA CYS A 26 -2.67 -1.60 4.72
C CYS A 26 -2.02 -0.55 5.63
N THR A 27 -0.71 -0.64 5.85
CA THR A 27 0.03 0.36 6.63
C THR A 27 1.32 0.71 5.90
N GLY A 28 1.50 1.99 5.55
CA GLY A 28 2.71 2.52 4.92
C GLY A 28 3.43 3.48 5.83
N ILE A 29 4.77 3.45 5.82
CA ILE A 29 5.65 4.32 6.59
C ILE A 29 6.83 4.79 5.75
N GLN A 30 7.44 5.89 6.14
CA GLN A 30 8.72 6.38 5.62
C GLN A 30 9.75 6.47 6.73
N LEU A 31 10.97 6.02 6.48
CA LEU A 31 12.14 6.29 7.31
C LEU A 31 13.23 6.98 6.47
N ILE A 32 13.99 7.88 7.09
CA ILE A 32 15.10 8.57 6.44
C ILE A 32 16.36 8.33 7.26
N ALA A 33 17.36 7.68 6.66
CA ALA A 33 18.65 7.40 7.28
C ALA A 33 19.55 8.64 7.39
N GLU A 34 20.59 8.56 8.22
CA GLU A 34 21.59 9.63 8.37
C GLU A 34 22.35 9.92 7.07
N ASP A 35 22.57 8.89 6.24
CA ASP A 35 23.22 9.01 4.93
C ASP A 35 22.30 9.60 3.83
N GLY A 36 21.09 10.05 4.22
CA GLY A 36 20.08 10.64 3.34
C GLY A 36 19.26 9.62 2.55
N THR A 37 19.45 8.32 2.78
CA THR A 37 18.61 7.30 2.12
C THR A 37 17.19 7.36 2.64
N VAL A 38 16.23 7.43 1.72
CA VAL A 38 14.79 7.35 2.00
C VAL A 38 14.33 5.92 1.76
N VAL A 39 13.68 5.34 2.77
CA VAL A 39 13.05 4.02 2.69
C VAL A 39 11.55 4.20 2.89
N TYR A 40 10.76 3.83 1.89
CA TYR A 40 9.33 3.63 1.99
C TYR A 40 9.03 2.15 2.20
N ALA A 41 8.20 1.82 3.16
CA ALA A 41 7.85 0.44 3.47
C ALA A 41 6.37 0.30 3.82
N ARG A 42 5.78 -0.89 3.54
CA ARG A 42 4.38 -1.14 3.82
C ARG A 42 4.06 -2.61 4.12
N THR A 43 2.93 -2.82 4.79
CA THR A 43 2.23 -4.11 4.84
C THR A 43 1.09 -4.15 3.82
N MET A 44 0.77 -5.33 3.32
CA MET A 44 -0.39 -5.62 2.48
C MET A 44 -1.24 -6.66 3.17
N GLU A 45 -2.42 -6.28 3.57
CA GLU A 45 -3.41 -7.16 4.16
C GLU A 45 -4.60 -7.32 3.22
N PHE A 46 -5.07 -8.56 3.10
CA PHE A 46 -6.28 -8.89 2.34
C PHE A 46 -6.82 -10.24 2.79
N GLY A 47 -8.15 -10.45 2.63
CA GLY A 47 -8.81 -11.70 3.04
C GLY A 47 -8.58 -12.88 2.09
N ASN A 48 -8.04 -12.64 0.90
CA ASN A 48 -7.78 -13.65 -0.12
C ASN A 48 -6.37 -13.50 -0.70
N ASP A 49 -5.83 -14.59 -1.27
CA ASP A 49 -4.58 -14.53 -2.04
C ASP A 49 -4.74 -13.64 -3.27
N ILE A 50 -4.06 -12.50 -3.27
CA ILE A 50 -4.04 -11.56 -4.40
C ILE A 50 -3.01 -11.94 -5.47
N GLN A 51 -2.42 -13.13 -5.39
CA GLN A 51 -1.51 -13.69 -6.38
C GLN A 51 -0.36 -12.74 -6.79
N SER A 52 0.29 -12.15 -5.79
CA SER A 52 1.39 -11.24 -6.02
C SER A 52 2.67 -11.96 -6.44
N ASP A 53 3.32 -11.39 -7.45
CA ASP A 53 4.70 -11.65 -7.84
C ASP A 53 5.47 -10.33 -7.78
N VAL A 54 6.80 -10.38 -7.72
CA VAL A 54 7.63 -9.21 -8.05
C VAL A 54 7.70 -9.09 -9.56
N MET A 55 7.35 -7.92 -10.07
CA MET A 55 7.46 -7.60 -11.50
C MET A 55 8.46 -6.48 -11.72
N MET A 56 9.30 -6.63 -12.75
CA MET A 56 10.05 -5.53 -13.35
C MET A 56 9.40 -5.16 -14.67
N ILE A 57 9.01 -3.89 -14.80
CA ILE A 57 8.44 -3.30 -16.01
C ILE A 57 9.54 -2.50 -16.69
N PRO A 58 9.94 -2.89 -17.93
CA PRO A 58 11.06 -2.24 -18.61
C PRO A 58 10.68 -0.88 -19.22
N ARG A 59 11.68 -0.08 -19.53
CA ARG A 59 11.51 1.12 -20.34
C ARG A 59 10.88 0.79 -21.70
N GLY A 60 10.07 1.71 -22.22
CA GLY A 60 9.40 1.55 -23.51
C GLY A 60 8.21 0.59 -23.51
N TYR A 61 7.88 -0.06 -22.39
CA TYR A 61 6.70 -0.92 -22.29
C TYR A 61 5.43 -0.12 -22.60
N ALA A 62 4.66 -0.59 -23.59
CA ALA A 62 3.47 0.11 -24.07
C ALA A 62 2.24 -0.24 -23.23
N ARG A 63 1.48 0.77 -22.88
CA ARG A 63 0.26 0.69 -22.07
C ARG A 63 -0.94 1.28 -22.80
N VAL A 64 -2.09 0.75 -22.49
CA VAL A 64 -3.39 1.32 -22.82
C VAL A 64 -4.25 1.27 -21.57
N GLY A 65 -4.73 2.42 -21.12
CA GLY A 65 -5.57 2.55 -19.93
C GLY A 65 -6.91 1.85 -20.11
N THR A 66 -7.44 1.33 -19.03
CA THR A 66 -8.74 0.66 -18.97
C THR A 66 -9.85 1.66 -18.70
N THR A 67 -10.95 1.56 -19.45
CA THR A 67 -12.14 2.43 -19.31
C THR A 67 -13.38 1.63 -18.88
N PRO A 68 -14.39 2.29 -18.27
CA PRO A 68 -15.62 1.61 -17.84
C PRO A 68 -16.43 0.99 -18.97
N ASP A 69 -16.35 1.51 -20.19
CA ASP A 69 -17.10 1.05 -21.38
C ASP A 69 -16.29 0.14 -22.31
N GLY A 70 -15.07 -0.24 -21.88
CA GLY A 70 -14.19 -1.14 -22.64
C GLY A 70 -13.50 -0.51 -23.84
N LYS A 71 -13.61 0.81 -24.04
CA LYS A 71 -12.83 1.52 -25.04
C LYS A 71 -11.37 1.68 -24.62
N GLU A 72 -10.51 2.00 -25.58
CA GLU A 72 -9.11 2.31 -25.28
C GLU A 72 -9.01 3.61 -24.48
N GLY A 73 -8.36 3.55 -23.32
CA GLY A 73 -8.05 4.70 -22.50
C GLY A 73 -6.78 5.43 -22.90
N LEU A 74 -6.15 6.10 -21.96
CA LEU A 74 -4.88 6.78 -22.13
C LEU A 74 -3.80 5.80 -22.65
N LYS A 75 -3.07 6.20 -23.68
CA LYS A 75 -1.91 5.43 -24.19
C LYS A 75 -0.62 6.08 -23.70
N TRP A 76 0.27 5.25 -23.13
CA TRP A 76 1.61 5.71 -22.75
C TRP A 76 2.66 4.61 -22.97
N LYS A 77 3.90 5.00 -22.88
CA LYS A 77 5.04 4.08 -22.83
C LYS A 77 5.83 4.38 -21.57
N ALA A 78 6.25 3.35 -20.85
CA ALA A 78 7.07 3.51 -19.67
C ALA A 78 8.36 4.29 -20.00
N LYS A 79 8.49 5.48 -19.47
CA LYS A 79 9.70 6.31 -19.60
C LYS A 79 10.80 5.77 -18.69
N TYR A 80 10.42 5.25 -17.54
CA TYR A 80 11.33 4.69 -16.54
C TYR A 80 10.99 3.23 -16.27
N ALA A 81 12.01 2.40 -16.09
CA ALA A 81 11.84 1.06 -15.59
C ALA A 81 11.43 1.09 -14.11
N SER A 82 10.61 0.14 -13.71
CA SER A 82 10.11 0.02 -12.33
C SER A 82 10.09 -1.42 -11.86
N VAL A 83 10.15 -1.63 -10.54
CA VAL A 83 10.07 -2.94 -9.90
C VAL A 83 9.19 -2.86 -8.66
N GLY A 84 8.44 -3.92 -8.39
CA GLY A 84 7.58 -3.99 -7.21
C GLY A 84 6.63 -5.18 -7.23
N ALA A 85 5.75 -5.22 -6.25
CA ALA A 85 4.72 -6.25 -6.14
C ALA A 85 3.50 -5.89 -7.00
N ASN A 86 3.05 -6.84 -7.82
CA ASN A 86 1.77 -6.75 -8.51
C ASN A 86 0.62 -7.28 -7.63
N GLY A 87 -0.58 -7.25 -8.16
CA GLY A 87 -1.75 -7.88 -7.55
C GLY A 87 -2.69 -8.47 -8.59
N VAL A 88 -3.41 -9.50 -8.20
CA VAL A 88 -4.45 -10.21 -8.99
C VAL A 88 -4.00 -10.63 -10.39
N GLY A 89 -2.71 -10.93 -10.52
CA GLY A 89 -2.10 -11.35 -11.80
C GLY A 89 -1.99 -10.25 -12.85
N LEU A 90 -2.41 -9.02 -12.56
CA LEU A 90 -2.34 -7.90 -13.49
C LEU A 90 -0.88 -7.44 -13.71
N PRO A 91 -0.56 -6.93 -14.92
CA PRO A 91 0.77 -6.39 -15.21
C PRO A 91 0.93 -4.94 -14.71
N VAL A 92 0.49 -4.67 -13.47
CA VAL A 92 0.55 -3.37 -12.79
C VAL A 92 1.15 -3.53 -11.40
N LEU A 93 1.81 -2.51 -10.89
CA LEU A 93 2.41 -2.53 -9.57
C LEU A 93 1.43 -1.93 -8.54
N PHE A 94 1.11 -2.71 -7.50
CA PHE A 94 0.36 -2.25 -6.33
C PHE A 94 1.28 -1.56 -5.32
N ASP A 95 2.56 -1.91 -5.36
CA ASP A 95 3.63 -1.31 -4.58
C ASP A 95 4.96 -1.44 -5.32
N GLY A 96 5.83 -0.43 -5.26
CA GLY A 96 7.13 -0.52 -5.89
C GLY A 96 7.82 0.83 -6.07
N LEU A 97 8.94 0.77 -6.77
CA LEU A 97 9.77 1.94 -7.08
C LEU A 97 10.27 1.91 -8.53
N ASN A 98 10.69 3.06 -9.01
CA ASN A 98 11.33 3.17 -10.32
C ASN A 98 12.84 3.49 -10.22
N GLU A 99 13.52 3.45 -11.36
CA GLU A 99 14.96 3.72 -11.49
C GLU A 99 15.39 5.14 -11.10
N LYS A 100 14.46 6.06 -10.91
CA LYS A 100 14.72 7.43 -10.41
C LYS A 100 14.60 7.56 -8.89
N GLY A 101 14.15 6.49 -8.22
CA GLY A 101 13.92 6.51 -6.78
C GLY A 101 12.59 7.16 -6.39
N LEU A 102 11.61 7.13 -7.30
CA LEU A 102 10.21 7.41 -6.98
C LEU A 102 9.54 6.11 -6.59
N ALA A 103 8.80 6.08 -5.48
CA ALA A 103 7.98 4.95 -5.06
C ALA A 103 6.50 5.33 -5.05
N ALA A 104 5.64 4.35 -5.34
CA ALA A 104 4.19 4.48 -5.25
C ALA A 104 3.57 3.22 -4.69
N GLY A 105 2.57 3.38 -3.83
CA GLY A 105 1.78 2.29 -3.26
C GLY A 105 0.29 2.56 -3.38
N MET A 106 -0.48 1.54 -3.76
CA MET A 106 -1.94 1.56 -3.77
C MET A 106 -2.46 0.93 -2.48
N PHE A 107 -3.38 1.61 -1.82
CA PHE A 107 -4.00 1.20 -0.55
C PHE A 107 -5.52 1.13 -0.73
N TYR A 108 -6.16 0.20 -0.07
CA TYR A 108 -7.61 0.10 -0.08
C TYR A 108 -8.24 1.29 0.69
N PHE A 109 -9.31 1.85 0.09
CA PHE A 109 -9.93 3.08 0.58
C PHE A 109 -11.46 2.95 0.63
N PRO A 110 -11.99 1.93 1.36
CA PRO A 110 -13.40 1.59 1.36
C PRO A 110 -14.26 2.73 1.90
N THR A 111 -15.46 2.86 1.36
CA THR A 111 -16.49 3.84 1.77
C THR A 111 -16.11 5.31 1.60
N SER A 112 -14.84 5.61 1.30
CA SER A 112 -14.34 6.99 1.14
C SER A 112 -14.00 7.30 -0.32
N ALA A 113 -13.66 6.29 -1.13
CA ALA A 113 -13.35 6.49 -2.54
C ALA A 113 -14.59 7.00 -3.30
N GLY A 114 -14.38 8.07 -4.07
CA GLY A 114 -15.39 8.65 -4.94
C GLY A 114 -14.72 9.13 -6.22
N TYR A 115 -14.67 8.25 -7.23
CA TYR A 115 -13.93 8.47 -8.47
C TYR A 115 -14.54 9.53 -9.38
N MET A 116 -13.74 9.99 -10.34
CA MET A 116 -14.13 11.02 -11.31
C MET A 116 -15.19 10.49 -12.28
N PRO A 117 -16.06 11.36 -12.81
CA PRO A 117 -17.03 10.95 -13.82
C PRO A 117 -16.34 10.58 -15.13
N TYR A 118 -16.77 9.45 -15.72
CA TYR A 118 -16.35 9.02 -17.05
C TYR A 118 -17.33 9.52 -18.12
N THR A 119 -16.78 9.91 -19.26
CA THR A 119 -17.51 10.18 -20.49
C THR A 119 -16.70 9.70 -21.69
N ALA A 120 -17.35 9.39 -22.81
CA ALA A 120 -16.62 9.01 -24.03
C ALA A 120 -15.64 10.11 -24.52
N ALA A 121 -15.90 11.37 -24.19
CA ALA A 121 -15.02 12.49 -24.54
C ALA A 121 -13.71 12.51 -23.74
N ASN A 122 -13.66 11.93 -22.54
CA ASN A 122 -12.46 11.87 -21.72
C ASN A 122 -11.75 10.51 -21.77
N ALA A 123 -12.22 9.55 -22.57
CA ALA A 123 -11.64 8.21 -22.69
C ALA A 123 -10.12 8.24 -22.90
N GLY A 124 -9.62 9.07 -23.84
CA GLY A 124 -8.17 9.18 -24.13
C GLY A 124 -7.29 9.72 -22.99
N LYS A 125 -7.88 10.15 -21.86
CA LYS A 125 -7.18 10.55 -20.63
C LYS A 125 -7.47 9.59 -19.47
N THR A 126 -8.27 8.54 -19.70
CA THR A 126 -8.75 7.63 -18.66
C THR A 126 -7.80 6.47 -18.43
N ILE A 127 -7.56 6.19 -17.16
CA ILE A 127 -6.94 4.95 -16.66
C ILE A 127 -7.77 4.39 -15.51
N ALA A 128 -7.73 3.08 -15.31
CA ALA A 128 -8.37 2.47 -14.15
C ALA A 128 -7.62 2.78 -12.86
N GLN A 129 -8.32 2.72 -11.74
CA GLN A 129 -7.77 3.00 -10.43
C GLN A 129 -6.58 2.09 -10.06
N TRP A 130 -6.53 0.86 -10.51
CA TRP A 130 -5.37 -0.04 -10.30
C TRP A 130 -4.15 0.27 -11.16
N GLU A 131 -4.29 1.14 -12.16
CA GLU A 131 -3.22 1.51 -13.09
C GLU A 131 -2.46 2.77 -12.63
N VAL A 132 -3.02 3.54 -11.68
CA VAL A 132 -2.48 4.84 -11.25
C VAL A 132 -1.05 4.71 -10.71
N GLY A 133 -0.77 3.72 -9.84
CA GLY A 133 0.56 3.50 -9.29
C GLY A 133 1.61 3.22 -10.38
N SER A 134 1.29 2.32 -11.32
CA SER A 134 2.17 2.03 -12.46
C SER A 134 2.36 3.24 -13.36
N TRP A 135 1.29 3.99 -13.66
CA TRP A 135 1.38 5.20 -14.46
C TRP A 135 2.31 6.25 -13.82
N ILE A 136 2.23 6.41 -12.49
CA ILE A 136 3.13 7.30 -11.74
C ILE A 136 4.59 6.82 -11.87
N LEU A 137 4.87 5.56 -11.57
CA LEU A 137 6.22 5.01 -11.60
C LEU A 137 6.85 5.02 -12.99
N GLU A 138 6.04 4.79 -14.02
CA GLU A 138 6.49 4.71 -15.40
C GLU A 138 6.77 6.08 -16.04
N ASN A 139 6.18 7.19 -15.53
CA ASN A 139 6.25 8.49 -16.19
C ASN A 139 7.05 9.56 -15.44
N PHE A 140 7.18 9.48 -14.11
CA PHE A 140 7.71 10.58 -13.29
C PHE A 140 8.96 10.17 -12.48
N ALA A 141 9.78 11.17 -12.18
CA ALA A 141 11.02 10.99 -11.40
C ALA A 141 10.93 11.55 -9.98
N SER A 142 9.93 12.37 -9.67
CA SER A 142 9.79 13.04 -8.38
C SER A 142 8.33 13.29 -7.99
N VAL A 143 8.11 13.52 -6.70
CA VAL A 143 6.80 13.92 -6.15
C VAL A 143 6.30 15.20 -6.82
N GLU A 144 7.18 16.17 -7.08
CA GLU A 144 6.79 17.43 -7.73
C GLU A 144 6.29 17.21 -9.16
N GLU A 145 6.95 16.31 -9.92
CA GLU A 145 6.47 15.95 -11.25
C GLU A 145 5.09 15.29 -11.19
N VAL A 146 4.85 14.41 -10.20
CA VAL A 146 3.53 13.80 -9.99
C VAL A 146 2.48 14.85 -9.67
N LYS A 147 2.74 15.76 -8.72
CA LYS A 147 1.81 16.86 -8.35
C LYS A 147 1.44 17.71 -9.56
N ALA A 148 2.41 18.02 -10.41
CA ALA A 148 2.18 18.85 -11.59
C ALA A 148 1.34 18.16 -12.69
N ASN A 149 1.29 16.83 -12.71
CA ASN A 149 0.72 16.08 -13.82
C ASN A 149 -0.46 15.17 -13.48
N ILE A 150 -0.68 14.82 -12.21
CA ILE A 150 -1.75 13.88 -11.79
C ILE A 150 -3.16 14.37 -12.20
N GLY A 151 -3.36 15.67 -12.33
CA GLY A 151 -4.60 16.27 -12.81
C GLY A 151 -4.87 16.10 -14.32
N ASN A 152 -3.89 15.61 -15.08
CA ASN A 152 -4.04 15.38 -16.53
C ASN A 152 -4.74 14.06 -16.87
N ILE A 153 -4.93 13.17 -15.90
CA ILE A 153 -5.63 11.89 -16.08
C ILE A 153 -7.03 11.95 -15.47
N VAL A 154 -7.88 11.07 -15.96
CA VAL A 154 -9.22 10.81 -15.41
C VAL A 154 -9.22 9.39 -14.84
N VAL A 155 -9.59 9.26 -13.58
CA VAL A 155 -9.69 7.97 -12.88
C VAL A 155 -11.14 7.75 -12.48
N PRO A 156 -11.92 7.04 -13.29
CA PRO A 156 -13.30 6.67 -12.98
C PRO A 156 -13.36 5.36 -12.17
N ALA A 157 -14.55 5.02 -11.68
CA ALA A 157 -14.82 3.70 -11.15
C ALA A 157 -14.87 2.68 -12.30
N VAL A 158 -13.83 1.87 -12.44
CA VAL A 158 -13.79 0.76 -13.40
C VAL A 158 -14.00 -0.54 -12.65
N VAL A 159 -14.99 -1.35 -13.09
CA VAL A 159 -15.25 -2.66 -12.49
C VAL A 159 -14.11 -3.62 -12.84
N PHE A 160 -13.48 -4.22 -11.84
CA PHE A 160 -12.53 -5.31 -12.05
C PHE A 160 -13.31 -6.62 -12.22
N CYS A 161 -13.25 -7.21 -13.40
CA CYS A 161 -14.06 -8.39 -13.74
C CYS A 161 -13.87 -9.55 -12.76
N GLY A 162 -12.65 -9.74 -12.22
CA GLY A 162 -12.38 -10.80 -11.24
C GLY A 162 -13.08 -10.63 -9.89
N TRP A 163 -13.49 -9.39 -9.55
CA TRP A 163 -14.18 -9.09 -8.29
C TRP A 163 -15.64 -8.65 -8.47
N GLY A 164 -16.03 -8.25 -9.69
CA GLY A 164 -17.39 -7.80 -9.97
C GLY A 164 -17.74 -6.40 -9.44
N PHE A 165 -16.77 -5.68 -8.85
CA PHE A 165 -16.93 -4.32 -8.37
C PHE A 165 -15.70 -3.47 -8.71
N ALA A 166 -15.82 -2.16 -8.57
CA ALA A 166 -14.70 -1.23 -8.75
C ALA A 166 -13.86 -1.17 -7.47
N PRO A 167 -12.58 -1.61 -7.48
CA PRO A 167 -11.72 -1.50 -6.31
C PRO A 167 -11.61 -0.06 -5.80
N GLU A 168 -11.86 0.15 -4.53
CA GLU A 168 -11.75 1.44 -3.86
C GLU A 168 -10.29 1.65 -3.41
N ALA A 169 -9.62 2.67 -3.93
CA ALA A 169 -8.19 2.88 -3.69
C ALA A 169 -7.81 4.34 -3.50
N HIS A 170 -6.77 4.56 -2.71
CA HIS A 170 -5.98 5.79 -2.66
C HIS A 170 -4.48 5.43 -2.72
N TYR A 171 -3.62 6.44 -2.84
CA TYR A 171 -2.23 6.19 -3.19
C TYR A 171 -1.29 7.03 -2.34
N ILE A 172 -0.14 6.44 -1.99
CA ILE A 172 0.99 7.16 -1.40
C ILE A 172 2.12 7.21 -2.43
N VAL A 173 2.83 8.32 -2.47
CA VAL A 173 3.99 8.50 -3.34
C VAL A 173 5.12 9.12 -2.54
N HIS A 174 6.33 8.58 -2.68
CA HIS A 174 7.55 9.08 -2.05
C HIS A 174 8.66 9.26 -3.09
N ASP A 175 9.59 10.17 -2.87
CA ASP A 175 10.79 10.27 -3.69
C ASP A 175 12.08 10.29 -2.85
N ALA A 176 13.21 10.16 -3.54
CA ALA A 176 14.53 10.10 -2.92
C ALA A 176 14.95 11.40 -2.21
N SER A 177 14.19 12.50 -2.36
CA SER A 177 14.40 13.74 -1.60
C SER A 177 13.73 13.73 -0.23
N GLY A 178 12.93 12.71 0.07
CA GLY A 178 12.14 12.57 1.30
C GLY A 178 10.75 13.20 1.22
N LYS A 179 10.36 13.77 0.07
CA LYS A 179 9.01 14.28 -0.14
C LYS A 179 8.01 13.12 -0.23
N SER A 180 6.83 13.35 0.28
CA SER A 180 5.72 12.40 0.23
C SER A 180 4.39 13.11 -0.01
N ILE A 181 3.50 12.46 -0.77
CA ILE A 181 2.12 12.90 -0.98
C ILE A 181 1.15 11.73 -0.87
N VAL A 182 -0.09 12.06 -0.56
CA VAL A 182 -1.24 11.16 -0.66
C VAL A 182 -2.17 11.67 -1.75
N ILE A 183 -2.65 10.76 -2.59
CA ILE A 183 -3.57 11.04 -3.69
C ILE A 183 -4.87 10.30 -3.41
N GLU A 184 -5.97 11.04 -3.33
CA GLU A 184 -7.31 10.53 -3.04
C GLU A 184 -8.31 11.06 -4.07
N TYR A 185 -9.22 10.18 -4.48
CA TYR A 185 -10.40 10.55 -5.26
C TYR A 185 -11.61 10.47 -4.34
N VAL A 186 -12.20 11.62 -3.99
CA VAL A 186 -13.31 11.72 -3.04
C VAL A 186 -14.40 12.62 -3.62
N GLY A 187 -15.64 12.16 -3.61
CA GLY A 187 -16.77 12.92 -4.13
C GLY A 187 -16.63 13.34 -5.61
N GLY A 188 -15.99 12.51 -6.43
CA GLY A 188 -15.75 12.78 -7.85
C GLY A 188 -14.58 13.72 -8.13
N LYS A 189 -13.75 14.06 -7.13
CA LYS A 189 -12.65 15.01 -7.24
C LYS A 189 -11.32 14.40 -6.83
N LEU A 190 -10.27 14.84 -7.51
CA LEU A 190 -8.89 14.59 -7.14
C LEU A 190 -8.49 15.49 -5.96
N ASN A 191 -7.95 14.88 -4.90
CA ASN A 191 -7.30 15.56 -3.78
C ASN A 191 -5.84 15.09 -3.70
N VAL A 192 -4.92 16.02 -3.55
CA VAL A 192 -3.49 15.74 -3.37
C VAL A 192 -3.04 16.43 -2.09
N HIS A 193 -2.61 15.62 -1.12
CA HIS A 193 -2.17 16.09 0.19
C HIS A 193 -0.66 15.94 0.32
N ASP A 194 0.03 16.96 0.84
CA ASP A 194 1.39 16.78 1.31
C ASP A 194 1.38 15.88 2.54
N ASN A 195 2.28 14.89 2.57
CA ASN A 195 2.36 13.91 3.65
C ASN A 195 3.65 14.06 4.45
N PRO A 196 3.72 15.02 5.38
CA PRO A 196 4.94 15.34 6.11
C PRO A 196 5.42 14.23 7.06
N LEU A 197 4.54 13.29 7.41
CA LEU A 197 4.84 12.18 8.32
C LEU A 197 5.20 10.89 7.58
N GLY A 198 4.99 10.84 6.25
CA GLY A 198 5.29 9.68 5.43
C GLY A 198 4.43 8.45 5.73
N VAL A 199 3.25 8.62 6.36
CA VAL A 199 2.38 7.53 6.81
C VAL A 199 1.07 7.53 6.03
N LEU A 200 0.58 6.34 5.67
CA LEU A 200 -0.76 6.13 5.15
C LEU A 200 -1.30 4.78 5.66
N THR A 201 -2.61 4.71 5.90
CA THR A 201 -3.33 3.45 6.15
C THR A 201 -4.49 3.29 5.17
N ASN A 202 -5.72 3.31 5.64
CA ASN A 202 -6.93 3.18 4.82
C ASN A 202 -7.91 4.30 5.18
N SER A 203 -9.24 4.05 5.01
CA SER A 203 -10.27 5.03 5.40
C SER A 203 -10.22 5.38 6.89
N PRO A 204 -10.65 6.59 7.27
CA PRO A 204 -11.19 7.67 6.42
C PRO A 204 -10.13 8.40 5.59
N THR A 205 -10.43 9.62 5.11
CA THR A 205 -9.54 10.46 4.30
C THR A 205 -8.28 10.87 5.06
N PHE A 206 -7.21 11.18 4.34
CA PHE A 206 -5.92 11.54 4.93
C PHE A 206 -5.99 12.77 5.85
N ASP A 207 -6.73 13.79 5.49
CA ASP A 207 -6.94 14.99 6.30
C ASP A 207 -7.67 14.69 7.62
N TRP A 208 -8.60 13.70 7.59
CA TRP A 208 -9.23 13.21 8.82
C TRP A 208 -8.19 12.54 9.74
N HIS A 209 -7.33 11.67 9.19
CA HIS A 209 -6.27 11.03 9.98
C HIS A 209 -5.34 12.07 10.61
N MET A 210 -4.93 13.09 9.87
CA MET A 210 -4.12 14.19 10.38
C MET A 210 -4.84 14.97 11.49
N THR A 211 -6.15 15.18 11.35
CA THR A 211 -6.97 15.79 12.39
C THR A 211 -7.07 14.90 13.63
N ASN A 212 -7.27 13.59 13.45
CA ASN A 212 -7.36 12.62 14.55
C ASN A 212 -6.08 12.54 15.40
N LEU A 213 -4.89 12.75 14.81
CA LEU A 213 -3.63 12.80 15.57
C LEU A 213 -3.64 13.83 16.69
N ARG A 214 -4.47 14.88 16.60
CA ARG A 214 -4.60 15.92 17.63
C ARG A 214 -5.17 15.40 18.95
N ASN A 215 -5.76 14.20 18.95
CA ASN A 215 -6.20 13.51 20.17
C ASN A 215 -5.04 12.85 20.93
N TYR A 216 -3.84 12.79 20.35
CA TYR A 216 -2.69 12.00 20.82
C TYR A 216 -1.45 12.85 21.11
N LEU A 217 -1.64 14.10 21.54
CA LEU A 217 -0.55 15.07 21.76
C LEU A 217 0.39 14.70 22.92
N ASN A 218 -0.05 13.81 23.82
CA ASN A 218 0.71 13.44 25.02
C ASN A 218 1.68 12.26 24.79
N PHE A 219 1.80 11.73 23.57
CA PHE A 219 2.75 10.67 23.30
C PHE A 219 4.19 11.15 23.46
N SER A 220 4.99 10.36 24.14
CA SER A 220 6.39 10.59 24.36
C SER A 220 7.19 9.30 24.17
N MET A 221 8.36 9.39 23.56
CA MET A 221 9.33 8.30 23.49
C MET A 221 10.00 8.06 24.84
N THR A 222 9.93 9.04 25.74
CA THR A 222 10.50 8.99 27.09
C THR A 222 9.44 8.53 28.07
N ASN A 223 9.84 7.69 29.02
CA ASN A 223 8.96 7.24 30.08
C ASN A 223 8.40 8.40 30.91
N ALA A 224 7.16 8.28 31.34
CA ALA A 224 6.54 9.25 32.23
C ALA A 224 7.36 9.39 33.52
N PRO A 225 7.54 10.62 34.04
CA PRO A 225 8.22 10.82 35.31
C PRO A 225 7.36 10.31 36.49
N PRO A 226 7.99 10.00 37.64
CA PRO A 226 7.24 9.75 38.88
C PRO A 226 6.34 10.91 39.25
N VAL A 227 5.16 10.62 39.81
CA VAL A 227 4.19 11.62 40.30
C VAL A 227 3.99 11.47 41.78
N GLN A 228 4.05 12.59 42.52
CA GLN A 228 3.73 12.63 43.96
C GLN A 228 2.28 13.07 44.17
N LEU A 229 1.48 12.20 44.80
CA LEU A 229 0.08 12.49 45.19
C LEU A 229 -0.02 12.40 46.70
N GLY A 230 -0.01 13.51 47.37
CA GLY A 230 0.02 13.55 48.85
C GLY A 230 1.26 12.81 49.37
N SER A 231 1.08 11.78 50.21
CA SER A 231 2.16 10.92 50.73
C SER A 231 2.55 9.75 49.80
N VAL A 232 1.83 9.54 48.68
CA VAL A 232 2.05 8.41 47.80
C VAL A 232 2.90 8.83 46.59
N LYS A 233 4.01 8.14 46.38
CA LYS A 233 4.83 8.27 45.14
C LYS A 233 4.44 7.23 44.15
N LEU A 234 3.87 7.66 43.03
CA LEU A 234 3.52 6.78 41.90
C LEU A 234 4.73 6.69 40.94
N LEU A 235 5.15 5.49 40.64
CA LEU A 235 6.21 5.18 39.66
C LEU A 235 5.62 4.55 38.42
N PRO A 236 6.19 4.78 37.22
CA PRO A 236 5.82 4.00 36.04
C PRO A 236 6.01 2.50 36.28
N THR A 237 5.09 1.69 35.77
CA THR A 237 5.13 0.21 35.93
C THR A 237 6.17 -0.49 35.06
N GLY A 238 6.82 0.24 34.13
CA GLY A 238 7.84 -0.30 33.24
C GLY A 238 8.22 0.68 32.14
N GLN A 239 9.00 0.17 31.17
CA GLN A 239 9.40 0.93 29.99
C GLN A 239 8.22 1.15 29.04
N GLY A 240 8.27 2.24 28.26
CA GLY A 240 7.24 2.58 27.28
C GLY A 240 6.05 3.35 27.84
N SER A 241 6.11 3.81 29.10
CA SER A 241 5.01 4.53 29.76
C SER A 241 4.64 5.86 29.08
N GLY A 242 5.52 6.46 28.28
CA GLY A 242 5.22 7.63 27.46
C GLY A 242 4.30 7.33 26.26
N MET A 243 4.15 6.06 25.89
CA MET A 243 3.23 5.58 24.84
C MET A 243 1.93 5.02 25.39
N LEU A 244 1.65 5.21 26.69
CA LEU A 244 0.42 4.72 27.31
C LEU A 244 -0.80 5.39 26.64
N GLY A 245 -1.76 4.55 26.21
CA GLY A 245 -2.96 5.00 25.50
C GLY A 245 -2.87 4.93 23.97
N LEU A 246 -1.75 4.44 23.41
CA LEU A 246 -1.72 4.08 21.98
C LEU A 246 -2.82 3.05 21.69
N PRO A 247 -3.66 3.26 20.65
CA PRO A 247 -4.71 2.32 20.31
C PRO A 247 -4.11 1.02 19.76
N GLY A 248 -4.56 -0.15 20.25
CA GLY A 248 -3.97 -1.45 19.96
C GLY A 248 -4.68 -2.27 18.88
N ASP A 249 -5.86 -1.83 18.42
CA ASP A 249 -6.68 -2.56 17.45
C ASP A 249 -6.17 -2.41 16.00
N PHE A 250 -6.75 -3.21 15.07
CA PHE A 250 -6.35 -3.23 13.67
C PHE A 250 -7.10 -2.24 12.77
N THR A 251 -7.94 -1.37 13.31
CA THR A 251 -8.65 -0.37 12.50
C THR A 251 -7.67 0.62 11.85
N PRO A 252 -7.99 1.17 10.68
CA PRO A 252 -7.11 2.13 10.00
C PRO A 252 -6.75 3.35 10.86
N PRO A 253 -7.67 3.99 11.61
CA PRO A 253 -7.32 5.10 12.50
C PRO A 253 -6.30 4.72 13.56
N SER A 254 -6.47 3.57 14.19
CA SER A 254 -5.56 3.06 15.23
C SER A 254 -4.19 2.73 14.67
N ARG A 255 -4.14 2.09 13.49
CA ARG A 255 -2.88 1.79 12.79
C ARG A 255 -2.17 3.07 12.34
N PHE A 256 -2.90 4.11 11.87
CA PHE A 256 -2.29 5.38 11.48
C PHE A 256 -1.58 6.04 12.66
N VAL A 257 -2.25 6.12 13.81
CA VAL A 257 -1.66 6.70 15.04
C VAL A 257 -0.41 5.93 15.47
N ARG A 258 -0.47 4.59 15.51
CA ARG A 258 0.72 3.77 15.85
C ARG A 258 1.85 3.92 14.83
N ALA A 259 1.53 3.94 13.53
CA ALA A 259 2.53 4.10 12.48
C ALA A 259 3.27 5.43 12.58
N VAL A 260 2.55 6.52 12.88
CA VAL A 260 3.18 7.82 13.18
C VAL A 260 4.03 7.71 14.44
N ALA A 261 3.47 7.22 15.56
CA ALA A 261 4.19 7.12 16.82
C ALA A 261 5.48 6.33 16.67
N PHE A 262 5.45 5.16 16.03
CA PHE A 262 6.63 4.29 15.90
C PHE A 262 7.63 4.80 14.87
N SER A 263 7.19 5.25 13.68
CA SER A 263 8.13 5.77 12.67
C SER A 263 8.85 7.04 13.12
N GLN A 264 8.24 7.85 14.01
CA GLN A 264 8.85 9.06 14.56
C GLN A 264 9.66 8.82 15.83
N SER A 265 9.55 7.64 16.46
CA SER A 265 10.23 7.33 17.73
C SER A 265 11.50 6.52 17.57
N VAL A 266 11.70 5.82 16.47
CA VAL A 266 12.93 5.05 16.23
C VAL A 266 14.14 5.97 16.12
N PHE A 267 15.30 5.52 16.63
CA PHE A 267 16.53 6.22 16.37
C PHE A 267 16.81 6.28 14.88
N LYS A 268 17.33 7.42 14.42
CA LYS A 268 17.62 7.59 13.00
C LYS A 268 18.61 6.52 12.53
N PRO A 269 18.24 5.64 11.57
CA PRO A 269 19.14 4.62 11.05
C PRO A 269 20.37 5.25 10.41
N LYS A 270 21.55 4.61 10.48
CA LYS A 270 22.78 5.18 9.92
C LYS A 270 22.81 5.09 8.39
N THR A 271 22.40 3.97 7.85
CA THR A 271 22.46 3.66 6.41
C THR A 271 21.10 3.24 5.87
N GLY A 272 20.97 3.19 4.54
CA GLY A 272 19.78 2.67 3.89
C GLY A 272 19.48 1.21 4.27
N ASP A 273 20.50 0.35 4.37
CA ASP A 273 20.33 -1.05 4.78
C ASP A 273 19.81 -1.13 6.23
N ASP A 274 20.31 -0.30 7.14
CA ASP A 274 19.80 -0.22 8.52
C ASP A 274 18.33 0.28 8.52
N ALA A 275 18.02 1.27 7.67
CA ALA A 275 16.65 1.81 7.57
C ALA A 275 15.65 0.78 7.02
N VAL A 276 16.08 -0.08 6.09
CA VAL A 276 15.26 -1.20 5.60
C VAL A 276 14.95 -2.17 6.74
N LEU A 277 15.95 -2.60 7.51
CA LEU A 277 15.74 -3.51 8.64
C LEU A 277 14.85 -2.87 9.72
N GLU A 278 15.09 -1.60 10.06
CA GLU A 278 14.28 -0.87 11.03
C GLU A 278 12.82 -0.72 10.55
N ALA A 279 12.60 -0.50 9.25
CA ALA A 279 11.26 -0.45 8.69
C ALA A 279 10.51 -1.78 8.87
N PHE A 280 11.16 -2.93 8.67
CA PHE A 280 10.57 -4.23 8.97
C PHE A 280 10.29 -4.40 10.47
N HIS A 281 11.15 -3.91 11.37
CA HIS A 281 10.89 -3.94 12.82
C HIS A 281 9.65 -3.11 13.19
N VAL A 282 9.53 -1.90 12.66
CA VAL A 282 8.33 -1.06 12.86
C VAL A 282 7.10 -1.77 12.31
N LEU A 283 7.18 -2.32 11.10
CA LEU A 283 6.04 -2.97 10.45
C LEU A 283 5.63 -4.30 11.08
N ASN A 284 6.48 -4.95 11.89
CA ASN A 284 6.08 -6.10 12.71
C ASN A 284 4.91 -5.78 13.66
N GLN A 285 4.73 -4.52 14.04
CA GLN A 285 3.61 -4.08 14.88
C GLN A 285 2.27 -4.05 14.13
N PHE A 286 2.29 -4.28 12.83
CA PHE A 286 1.13 -4.24 11.93
C PHE A 286 0.87 -5.59 11.25
N ASP A 287 1.65 -6.64 11.58
CA ASP A 287 1.38 -7.99 11.12
C ASP A 287 0.06 -8.48 11.74
N ILE A 288 -0.91 -8.78 10.88
CA ILE A 288 -2.21 -9.33 11.28
C ILE A 288 -2.16 -10.84 11.10
N PRO A 289 -2.23 -11.64 12.19
CA PRO A 289 -2.27 -13.09 12.10
C PRO A 289 -3.56 -13.58 11.44
N LYS A 290 -3.48 -14.69 10.69
CA LYS A 290 -4.67 -15.32 10.07
C LYS A 290 -5.74 -15.58 11.14
N GLY A 291 -6.93 -15.03 10.90
CA GLY A 291 -8.09 -15.17 11.78
C GLY A 291 -8.19 -14.14 12.92
N ALA A 292 -7.27 -13.17 13.04
CA ALA A 292 -7.40 -12.08 14.01
C ALA A 292 -8.38 -10.99 13.60
N ALA A 293 -8.58 -10.78 12.30
CA ALA A 293 -9.56 -9.85 11.73
C ALA A 293 -10.51 -10.63 10.81
N ARG A 294 -11.71 -10.97 11.30
CA ARG A 294 -12.68 -11.82 10.62
C ARG A 294 -13.87 -11.02 10.16
N GLU A 295 -14.35 -11.37 8.95
CA GLU A 295 -15.63 -10.90 8.45
C GLU A 295 -16.78 -11.74 9.00
N HIS A 296 -18.01 -11.20 8.94
CA HIS A 296 -19.22 -11.94 9.25
C HIS A 296 -19.61 -12.88 8.11
N GLU A 297 -19.23 -12.54 6.90
CA GLU A 297 -19.50 -13.27 5.67
C GLU A 297 -18.57 -14.48 5.55
N LYS A 298 -19.05 -15.45 4.76
CA LYS A 298 -18.30 -16.66 4.42
C LYS A 298 -18.12 -16.71 2.91
N ASP A 299 -17.04 -17.35 2.47
CA ASP A 299 -16.84 -17.68 1.06
C ASP A 299 -17.87 -18.72 0.55
N GLU A 300 -17.81 -19.03 -0.73
CA GLU A 300 -18.68 -20.04 -1.38
C GLU A 300 -18.48 -21.47 -0.83
N HIS A 301 -17.38 -21.72 -0.12
CA HIS A 301 -17.05 -22.99 0.54
C HIS A 301 -17.44 -23.00 2.01
N GLY A 302 -18.01 -21.89 2.54
CA GLY A 302 -18.40 -21.77 3.94
C GLY A 302 -17.27 -21.41 4.91
N ASN A 303 -16.08 -21.03 4.40
CA ASN A 303 -14.96 -20.56 5.23
C ASN A 303 -15.19 -19.11 5.63
N VAL A 304 -14.83 -18.76 6.85
CA VAL A 304 -14.84 -17.38 7.33
C VAL A 304 -13.72 -16.60 6.65
N LEU A 305 -14.07 -15.51 5.98
CA LEU A 305 -13.11 -14.58 5.42
C LEU A 305 -12.37 -13.85 6.55
N ALA A 306 -11.06 -13.72 6.45
CA ALA A 306 -10.24 -13.07 7.45
C ALA A 306 -9.06 -12.37 6.79
N ASP A 307 -8.93 -11.06 7.05
CA ASP A 307 -7.77 -10.31 6.63
C ASP A 307 -6.53 -10.73 7.41
N TYR A 308 -5.41 -10.83 6.71
CA TYR A 308 -4.09 -11.09 7.29
C TYR A 308 -3.01 -10.43 6.44
N THR A 309 -1.84 -10.24 7.02
CA THR A 309 -0.71 -9.64 6.29
C THR A 309 -0.14 -10.64 5.29
N ILE A 310 -0.46 -10.48 4.00
CA ILE A 310 0.00 -11.35 2.92
C ILE A 310 1.49 -11.17 2.67
N TRP A 311 1.94 -9.92 2.61
CA TRP A 311 3.35 -9.57 2.47
C TRP A 311 3.67 -8.19 3.06
N THR A 312 4.95 -8.00 3.38
CA THR A 312 5.54 -6.73 3.79
C THR A 312 6.64 -6.39 2.80
N SER A 313 6.70 -5.13 2.34
CA SER A 313 7.73 -4.64 1.43
C SER A 313 8.48 -3.44 2.02
N ALA A 314 9.69 -3.21 1.50
CA ALA A 314 10.45 -1.99 1.71
C ALA A 314 11.16 -1.59 0.41
N ASN A 315 11.18 -0.29 0.13
CA ASN A 315 11.71 0.31 -1.07
C ASN A 315 12.86 1.25 -0.67
N ASP A 316 14.11 0.87 -0.94
CA ASP A 316 15.27 1.76 -0.82
C ASP A 316 15.34 2.65 -2.06
N LEU A 317 14.96 3.92 -1.91
CA LEU A 317 14.84 4.85 -3.03
C LEU A 317 16.20 5.35 -3.56
N LYS A 318 17.26 5.24 -2.76
CA LYS A 318 18.62 5.61 -3.17
C LYS A 318 19.32 4.47 -3.90
N ALA A 319 19.26 3.25 -3.40
CA ALA A 319 19.85 2.07 -4.05
C ALA A 319 18.96 1.46 -5.14
N LYS A 320 17.68 1.84 -5.25
CA LYS A 320 16.65 1.28 -6.16
C LYS A 320 16.48 -0.21 -5.95
N ARG A 321 16.29 -0.61 -4.70
CA ARG A 321 16.11 -2.00 -4.29
C ARG A 321 14.72 -2.19 -3.70
N PHE A 322 14.03 -3.23 -4.14
CA PHE A 322 12.74 -3.67 -3.62
C PHE A 322 12.96 -4.88 -2.72
N TYR A 323 12.61 -4.76 -1.44
CA TYR A 323 12.70 -5.81 -0.44
C TYR A 323 11.30 -6.31 -0.10
N PHE A 324 11.17 -7.60 0.20
CA PHE A 324 9.90 -8.16 0.61
C PHE A 324 10.06 -9.44 1.46
N ARG A 325 9.04 -9.72 2.24
CA ARG A 325 8.76 -11.01 2.87
C ARG A 325 7.28 -11.33 2.69
N THR A 326 6.89 -12.60 2.86
CA THR A 326 5.48 -13.02 2.79
C THR A 326 5.08 -13.67 4.10
N TYR A 327 3.77 -13.85 4.31
CA TYR A 327 3.28 -14.58 5.49
C TYR A 327 3.84 -15.99 5.57
N GLU A 328 4.01 -16.67 4.44
CA GLU A 328 4.50 -18.04 4.35
C GLU A 328 6.04 -18.14 4.36
N ASN A 329 6.75 -17.02 4.23
CA ASN A 329 8.22 -16.98 4.27
C ASN A 329 8.68 -15.63 4.84
N SER A 330 9.15 -15.68 6.09
CA SER A 330 9.60 -14.51 6.86
C SER A 330 10.97 -13.98 6.43
N GLN A 331 11.71 -14.70 5.58
CA GLN A 331 13.01 -14.25 5.07
C GLN A 331 12.83 -13.01 4.20
N ILE A 332 13.59 -11.97 4.51
CA ILE A 332 13.65 -10.77 3.67
C ILE A 332 14.43 -11.11 2.40
N ARG A 333 13.76 -10.95 1.25
CA ARG A 333 14.31 -11.15 -0.09
C ARG A 333 14.38 -9.81 -0.80
N MET A 334 15.30 -9.66 -1.74
CA MET A 334 15.57 -8.38 -2.39
C MET A 334 15.74 -8.52 -3.91
N VAL A 335 15.20 -7.57 -4.64
CA VAL A 335 15.45 -7.38 -6.07
C VAL A 335 16.11 -6.01 -6.26
N ASP A 336 17.28 -6.00 -6.86
CA ASP A 336 18.03 -4.79 -7.23
C ASP A 336 17.66 -4.41 -8.66
N LEU A 337 16.86 -3.36 -8.82
CA LEU A 337 16.39 -2.91 -10.13
C LEU A 337 17.55 -2.58 -11.06
N MET A 338 18.63 -1.98 -10.54
CA MET A 338 19.77 -1.55 -11.35
C MET A 338 20.63 -2.69 -11.86
N LYS A 339 20.42 -3.92 -11.36
CA LYS A 339 21.06 -5.15 -11.85
C LYS A 339 20.20 -5.91 -12.86
N MET A 340 18.98 -5.45 -13.15
CA MET A 340 18.10 -6.03 -14.14
C MET A 340 18.31 -5.42 -15.53
N ASN A 341 17.82 -6.07 -16.56
CA ASN A 341 17.81 -5.49 -17.91
C ASN A 341 16.65 -4.49 -18.04
N LEU A 342 16.93 -3.22 -17.80
CA LEU A 342 15.93 -2.15 -17.80
C LEU A 342 15.32 -1.88 -19.19
N ASP A 343 15.97 -2.32 -20.24
CA ASP A 343 15.52 -2.20 -21.63
C ASP A 343 15.05 -3.56 -22.20
N ALA A 344 14.64 -4.48 -21.32
CA ALA A 344 14.06 -5.76 -21.72
C ALA A 344 12.83 -5.55 -22.62
N LYS A 345 12.54 -6.50 -23.48
CA LYS A 345 11.39 -6.43 -24.37
C LYS A 345 10.06 -6.64 -23.63
N ASP A 346 10.09 -7.53 -22.63
CA ASP A 346 8.92 -7.99 -21.91
C ASP A 346 9.08 -7.79 -20.40
N ILE A 347 7.96 -7.81 -19.67
CA ILE A 347 7.94 -7.79 -18.19
C ILE A 347 8.66 -9.02 -17.64
N THR A 348 9.55 -8.81 -16.68
CA THR A 348 10.15 -9.92 -15.91
C THR A 348 9.33 -10.17 -14.65
N LYS A 349 8.98 -11.44 -14.39
CA LYS A 349 8.27 -11.89 -13.19
C LYS A 349 9.18 -12.73 -12.31
N ILE A 350 9.15 -12.48 -10.99
CA ILE A 350 9.86 -13.23 -9.97
C ILE A 350 8.83 -13.64 -8.92
N SER A 351 8.67 -14.94 -8.69
CA SER A 351 7.70 -15.43 -7.72
C SER A 351 8.01 -14.96 -6.31
N MET A 352 6.99 -14.43 -5.62
CA MET A 352 7.06 -14.14 -4.18
C MET A 352 6.83 -15.39 -3.33
N LYS A 353 6.40 -16.51 -3.92
CA LYS A 353 6.15 -17.76 -3.21
C LYS A 353 7.47 -18.39 -2.72
N GLY A 354 7.37 -19.21 -1.70
CA GLY A 354 8.49 -19.95 -1.12
C GLY A 354 8.14 -20.43 0.28
N ALA A 355 8.57 -21.61 0.64
CA ALA A 355 8.40 -22.13 2.00
C ALA A 355 9.35 -21.43 2.97
N GLU A 356 8.93 -21.32 4.22
CA GLU A 356 9.80 -20.87 5.32
C GLU A 356 11.01 -21.79 5.45
N SER A 357 12.17 -21.21 5.68
CA SER A 357 13.42 -21.94 5.90
C SER A 357 13.89 -21.69 7.33
N ILE A 358 13.65 -22.68 8.18
CA ILE A 358 14.12 -22.65 9.57
C ILE A 358 15.50 -23.34 9.63
N ARG A 359 16.52 -22.53 9.91
CA ARG A 359 17.89 -23.04 10.06
C ARG A 359 18.06 -23.72 11.41
N SER A 360 18.33 -25.06 11.42
CA SER A 360 18.78 -25.75 12.64
C SER A 360 20.19 -25.30 12.98
N LEU A 361 20.43 -24.97 14.25
CA LEU A 361 21.75 -24.72 14.82
C LEU A 361 22.30 -25.93 15.60
N THR A 362 21.51 -26.98 15.71
CA THR A 362 21.98 -28.25 16.31
C THR A 362 22.86 -28.98 15.32
N PRO A 363 24.01 -29.54 15.78
CA PRO A 363 24.91 -30.32 14.93
C PRO A 363 24.25 -31.55 14.29
#